data_8ccb7aa8685db9530c6380517b1cec60
#
_entry.id   8ccb7aa8685db9530c6380517b1cec60
#
_cell.length_a   1.000
_cell.length_b   1.000
_cell.length_c   1.000
_cell.angle_alpha   90.00
_cell.angle_beta   90.00
_cell.angle_gamma   90.00
#
_symmetry.space_group_name_H-M   'P 1'
#
loop_
_entity.id
_entity.type
_entity.pdbx_description
1 polymer ?
#
loop_
_entity_poly.entity_id
_entity_poly.type
_entity_poly.pdbx_seq_one_letter_code
_entity_poly.pdbx_strand_id
1 'polypeptide(L)'
;MDGNGRWAKKKGAARIFGHSNAIEAVDAVTEGCAELGVSYLTLYAFSTENWARPKEEVDALMELLVDTLKKQIKRLHENKVRLRTIGETGNLPVKCQKNLAEAIEDTKSNTGLTLTIALSYSGRWELVKAMKRIATDVKDGVLDPGKINEKLVSSYMETAY
;
A
#
# COMPACT_ATOMS: atom_id res chain seq x y z
N MET A 1 4.29 -1.32 8.07
CA MET A 1 5.14 -1.08 9.26
C MET A 1 5.16 -2.33 10.10
N ASP A 2 6.35 -2.85 10.36
CA ASP A 2 6.52 -4.12 11.09
C ASP A 2 6.65 -3.87 12.61
N GLY A 3 6.46 -4.95 13.39
CA GLY A 3 6.68 -4.97 14.83
C GLY A 3 5.47 -4.64 15.72
N ASN A 4 4.40 -4.05 15.19
CA ASN A 4 3.23 -3.62 15.98
C ASN A 4 2.60 -4.75 16.81
N GLY A 5 2.41 -5.94 16.22
CA GLY A 5 1.87 -7.10 16.94
C GLY A 5 2.83 -7.64 18.02
N ARG A 6 4.16 -7.58 17.80
CA ARG A 6 5.17 -7.96 18.79
C ARG A 6 5.22 -6.96 19.94
N TRP A 7 5.12 -5.67 19.62
CA TRP A 7 5.04 -4.61 20.61
C TRP A 7 3.80 -4.76 21.52
N ALA A 8 2.62 -5.02 20.94
CA ALA A 8 1.39 -5.27 21.71
C ALA A 8 1.54 -6.47 22.64
N LYS A 9 2.08 -7.60 22.15
CA LYS A 9 2.34 -8.78 22.99
C LYS A 9 3.27 -8.50 24.17
N LYS A 10 4.32 -7.70 23.99
CA LYS A 10 5.20 -7.28 25.08
C LYS A 10 4.48 -6.47 26.16
N LYS A 11 3.36 -5.83 25.81
CA LYS A 11 2.47 -5.10 26.73
C LYS A 11 1.31 -5.94 27.27
N GLY A 12 1.30 -7.25 27.02
CA GLY A 12 0.19 -8.14 27.42
C GLY A 12 -1.11 -7.94 26.65
N ALA A 13 -1.07 -7.23 25.51
CA ALA A 13 -2.23 -6.90 24.69
C ALA A 13 -2.33 -7.78 23.44
N ALA A 14 -3.54 -7.87 22.87
CA ALA A 14 -3.77 -8.55 21.59
C ALA A 14 -3.04 -7.84 20.44
N ARG A 15 -2.66 -8.57 19.39
CA ARG A 15 -1.93 -8.03 18.23
C ARG A 15 -2.65 -6.87 17.56
N ILE A 16 -3.99 -6.95 17.45
CA ILE A 16 -4.82 -5.90 16.83
C ILE A 16 -4.68 -4.56 17.56
N PHE A 17 -4.50 -4.56 18.87
CA PHE A 17 -4.23 -3.34 19.65
C PHE A 17 -2.96 -2.62 19.15
N GLY A 18 -1.90 -3.37 18.82
CA GLY A 18 -0.70 -2.80 18.24
C GLY A 18 -0.92 -2.18 16.86
N HIS A 19 -1.76 -2.80 16.04
CA HIS A 19 -2.11 -2.27 14.71
C HIS A 19 -2.96 -1.01 14.80
N SER A 20 -3.93 -0.96 15.74
CA SER A 20 -4.75 0.24 15.97
C SER A 20 -3.90 1.43 16.44
N ASN A 21 -2.95 1.20 17.36
CA ASN A 21 -2.03 2.26 17.81
C ASN A 21 -1.04 2.72 16.73
N ALA A 22 -0.77 1.88 15.72
CA ALA A 22 0.09 2.27 14.62
C ALA A 22 -0.53 3.32 13.71
N ILE A 23 -1.86 3.51 13.74
CA ILE A 23 -2.55 4.52 12.94
C ILE A 23 -2.08 5.92 13.32
N GLU A 24 -1.96 6.23 14.61
CA GLU A 24 -1.45 7.52 15.08
C GLU A 24 -0.04 7.82 14.55
N ALA A 25 0.83 6.80 14.51
CA ALA A 25 2.16 6.95 13.94
C ALA A 25 2.13 7.15 12.41
N VAL A 26 1.19 6.51 11.70
CA VAL A 26 0.98 6.71 10.26
C VAL A 26 0.54 8.15 10.01
N ASP A 27 -0.40 8.64 10.80
CA ASP A 27 -0.93 10.00 10.70
C ASP A 27 0.18 11.02 10.91
N ALA A 28 0.93 10.91 12.01
CA ALA A 28 2.02 11.83 12.35
C ALA A 28 3.11 11.84 11.26
N VAL A 29 3.48 10.67 10.72
CA VAL A 29 4.48 10.59 9.63
C VAL A 29 3.93 11.19 8.34
N THR A 30 2.66 10.94 8.00
CA THR A 30 2.04 11.48 6.79
C THR A 30 1.95 13.01 6.84
N GLU A 31 1.53 13.57 7.98
CA GLU A 31 1.49 15.02 8.18
C GLU A 31 2.89 15.64 8.13
N GLY A 32 3.84 15.10 8.90
CA GLY A 32 5.21 15.59 8.89
C GLY A 32 5.85 15.53 7.50
N CYS A 33 5.59 14.48 6.72
CA CYS A 33 6.05 14.41 5.33
C CYS A 33 5.39 15.48 4.45
N ALA A 34 4.08 15.72 4.62
CA ALA A 34 3.38 16.75 3.86
C ALA A 34 3.89 18.17 4.20
N GLU A 35 4.09 18.46 5.49
CA GLU A 35 4.65 19.74 5.97
C GLU A 35 6.07 19.99 5.48
N LEU A 36 6.91 18.96 5.41
CA LEU A 36 8.29 19.02 4.92
C LEU A 36 8.39 19.04 3.39
N GLY A 37 7.27 18.99 2.66
CA GLY A 37 7.26 19.02 1.20
C GLY A 37 7.75 17.72 0.55
N VAL A 38 7.70 16.59 1.25
CA VAL A 38 8.01 15.28 0.67
C VAL A 38 6.99 14.95 -0.42
N SER A 39 7.46 14.58 -1.61
CA SER A 39 6.58 14.30 -2.75
C SER A 39 5.94 12.91 -2.68
N TYR A 40 6.66 11.91 -2.19
CA TYR A 40 6.21 10.53 -2.16
C TYR A 40 6.54 9.86 -0.81
N LEU A 41 5.53 9.23 -0.21
CA LEU A 41 5.66 8.39 0.98
C LEU A 41 5.05 7.02 0.70
N THR A 42 5.84 5.96 0.84
CA THR A 42 5.31 4.59 0.73
C THR A 42 5.30 3.90 2.09
N LEU A 43 4.13 3.40 2.49
CA LEU A 43 3.93 2.67 3.74
C LEU A 43 3.61 1.21 3.46
N TYR A 44 4.36 0.31 4.09
CA TYR A 44 4.15 -1.13 4.01
C TYR A 44 3.08 -1.55 5.02
N ALA A 45 1.83 -1.79 4.54
CA ALA A 45 0.70 -2.05 5.42
C ALA A 45 0.36 -3.54 5.55
N PHE A 46 0.34 -4.29 4.44
CA PHE A 46 0.00 -5.71 4.43
C PHE A 46 0.82 -6.46 3.38
N SER A 47 1.63 -7.44 3.83
CA SER A 47 2.48 -8.22 2.94
C SER A 47 1.79 -9.48 2.42
N THR A 48 2.31 -10.05 1.33
CA THR A 48 1.85 -11.36 0.80
C THR A 48 1.95 -12.47 1.84
N GLU A 49 2.96 -12.44 2.71
CA GLU A 49 3.17 -13.40 3.77
C GLU A 49 2.13 -13.28 4.90
N ASN A 50 1.49 -12.13 5.04
CA ASN A 50 0.49 -11.92 6.09
C ASN A 50 -0.80 -12.73 5.85
N TRP A 51 -1.05 -13.20 4.63
CA TRP A 51 -2.16 -14.11 4.35
C TRP A 51 -2.07 -15.48 5.08
N ALA A 52 -0.86 -15.88 5.47
CA ALA A 52 -0.64 -17.09 6.26
C ALA A 52 -1.02 -16.95 7.76
N ARG A 53 -1.46 -15.78 8.21
CA ARG A 53 -1.93 -15.54 9.58
C ARG A 53 -3.30 -16.18 9.80
N PRO A 54 -3.71 -16.40 11.07
CA PRO A 54 -5.06 -16.82 11.39
C PRO A 54 -6.11 -15.93 10.73
N LYS A 55 -7.18 -16.54 10.22
CA LYS A 55 -8.22 -15.83 9.47
C LYS A 55 -8.82 -14.66 10.25
N GLU A 56 -9.06 -14.85 11.54
CA GLU A 56 -9.60 -13.82 12.43
C GLU A 56 -8.68 -12.59 12.53
N GLU A 57 -7.35 -12.80 12.53
CA GLU A 57 -6.37 -11.70 12.53
C GLU A 57 -6.39 -10.95 11.19
N VAL A 58 -6.49 -11.67 10.07
CA VAL A 58 -6.57 -11.09 8.73
C VAL A 58 -7.86 -10.29 8.58
N ASP A 59 -9.01 -10.86 8.95
CA ASP A 59 -10.31 -10.21 8.88
C ASP A 59 -10.34 -8.91 9.71
N ALA A 60 -9.81 -8.94 10.93
CA ALA A 60 -9.71 -7.77 11.79
C ALA A 60 -8.80 -6.67 11.21
N LEU A 61 -7.70 -7.04 10.54
CA LEU A 61 -6.83 -6.09 9.84
C LEU A 61 -7.52 -5.44 8.63
N MET A 62 -8.33 -6.21 7.89
CA MET A 62 -9.10 -5.68 6.77
C MET A 62 -10.21 -4.73 7.22
N GLU A 63 -10.90 -5.04 8.31
CA GLU A 63 -11.87 -4.13 8.92
C GLU A 63 -11.21 -2.83 9.40
N LEU A 64 -10.07 -2.94 10.08
CA LEU A 64 -9.30 -1.78 10.54
C LEU A 64 -8.86 -0.90 9.36
N LEU A 65 -8.43 -1.48 8.25
CA LEU A 65 -8.07 -0.75 7.03
C LEU A 65 -9.27 0.07 6.51
N VAL A 66 -10.44 -0.58 6.37
CA VAL A 66 -11.66 0.08 5.88
C VAL A 66 -12.08 1.24 6.78
N ASP A 67 -12.08 1.02 8.10
CA ASP A 67 -12.49 2.03 9.07
C ASP A 67 -11.50 3.20 9.10
N THR A 68 -10.21 2.92 8.98
CA THR A 68 -9.17 3.95 8.91
C THR A 68 -9.32 4.80 7.66
N LEU A 69 -9.48 4.18 6.49
CA LEU A 69 -9.67 4.91 5.23
C LEU A 69 -10.84 5.90 5.34
N LYS A 70 -12.01 5.44 5.83
CA LYS A 70 -13.19 6.30 5.98
C LYS A 70 -12.95 7.49 6.90
N LYS A 71 -12.23 7.28 8.01
CA LYS A 71 -11.97 8.34 9.00
C LYS A 71 -10.93 9.36 8.49
N GLN A 72 -10.01 8.93 7.64
CA GLN A 72 -8.87 9.74 7.23
C GLN A 72 -9.10 10.57 5.96
N ILE A 73 -10.16 10.31 5.18
CA ILE A 73 -10.41 11.02 3.91
C ILE A 73 -10.38 12.55 4.09
N LYS A 74 -11.11 13.07 5.09
CA LYS A 74 -11.14 14.52 5.36
C LYS A 74 -9.73 15.07 5.60
N ARG A 75 -8.95 14.40 6.43
CA ARG A 75 -7.57 14.81 6.79
C ARG A 75 -6.62 14.71 5.59
N LEU A 76 -6.79 13.72 4.71
CA LEU A 76 -6.04 13.62 3.46
C LEU A 76 -6.31 14.83 2.55
N HIS A 77 -7.56 15.30 2.47
CA HIS A 77 -7.89 16.51 1.73
C HIS A 77 -7.30 17.77 2.36
N GLU A 78 -7.44 17.95 3.67
CA GLU A 78 -6.88 19.10 4.40
C GLU A 78 -5.38 19.24 4.18
N ASN A 79 -4.65 18.12 4.14
CA ASN A 79 -3.20 18.07 3.89
C ASN A 79 -2.83 17.91 2.41
N LYS A 80 -3.80 17.98 1.48
CA LYS A 80 -3.60 17.81 0.04
C LYS A 80 -2.91 16.50 -0.33
N VAL A 81 -3.10 15.44 0.45
CA VAL A 81 -2.48 14.14 0.26
C VAL A 81 -3.28 13.34 -0.76
N ARG A 82 -2.60 12.83 -1.80
CA ARG A 82 -3.15 11.91 -2.79
C ARG A 82 -2.87 10.49 -2.36
N LEU A 83 -3.93 9.67 -2.26
CA LEU A 83 -3.81 8.25 -1.92
C LEU A 83 -3.54 7.41 -3.19
N ARG A 84 -2.64 6.45 -3.07
CA ARG A 84 -2.39 5.37 -4.06
C ARG A 84 -2.19 4.05 -3.34
N THR A 85 -2.31 2.96 -4.11
CA THR A 85 -1.97 1.63 -3.63
C THR A 85 -1.09 0.88 -4.61
N ILE A 86 -0.25 -0.01 -4.09
CA ILE A 86 0.51 -0.99 -4.85
C ILE A 86 0.28 -2.37 -4.24
N GLY A 87 0.47 -3.41 -5.04
CA GLY A 87 0.30 -4.81 -4.66
C GLY A 87 -0.95 -5.46 -5.25
N GLU A 88 -1.23 -6.70 -4.84
CA GLU A 88 -2.35 -7.51 -5.36
C GLU A 88 -3.66 -7.18 -4.62
N THR A 89 -4.18 -5.98 -4.87
CA THR A 89 -5.41 -5.48 -4.20
C THR A 89 -6.66 -6.28 -4.58
N GLY A 90 -6.65 -7.00 -5.71
CA GLY A 90 -7.71 -7.91 -6.12
C GLY A 90 -7.96 -9.08 -5.16
N ASN A 91 -6.96 -9.45 -4.35
CA ASN A 91 -7.07 -10.49 -3.33
C ASN A 91 -7.74 -10.00 -2.03
N LEU A 92 -7.92 -8.70 -1.86
CA LEU A 92 -8.58 -8.14 -0.68
C LEU A 92 -10.09 -8.44 -0.71
N PRO A 93 -10.76 -8.48 0.45
CA PRO A 93 -12.21 -8.58 0.51
C PRO A 93 -12.88 -7.47 -0.33
N VAL A 94 -13.99 -7.79 -1.00
CA VAL A 94 -14.71 -6.87 -1.90
C VAL A 94 -15.03 -5.52 -1.24
N LYS A 95 -15.40 -5.54 0.04
CA LYS A 95 -15.65 -4.32 0.83
C LYS A 95 -14.38 -3.45 0.94
N CYS A 96 -13.20 -4.06 1.12
CA CYS A 96 -11.93 -3.34 1.16
C CYS A 96 -11.59 -2.74 -0.21
N GLN A 97 -11.73 -3.53 -1.28
CA GLN A 97 -11.50 -3.06 -2.65
C GLN A 97 -12.35 -1.83 -2.98
N LYS A 98 -13.66 -1.88 -2.66
CA LYS A 98 -14.58 -0.77 -2.90
C LYS A 98 -14.18 0.48 -2.14
N ASN A 99 -13.96 0.40 -0.82
CA ASN A 99 -13.58 1.57 -0.01
C ASN A 99 -12.22 2.14 -0.43
N LEU A 100 -11.30 1.29 -0.86
CA LEU A 100 -10.00 1.70 -1.35
C LEU A 100 -10.12 2.48 -2.67
N ALA A 101 -10.92 1.97 -3.61
CA ALA A 101 -11.18 2.64 -4.88
C ALA A 101 -11.87 4.00 -4.68
N GLU A 102 -12.86 4.08 -3.78
CA GLU A 102 -13.52 5.33 -3.40
C GLU A 102 -12.51 6.34 -2.83
N ALA A 103 -11.67 5.92 -1.87
CA ALA A 103 -10.69 6.79 -1.24
C ALA A 103 -9.62 7.30 -2.23
N ILE A 104 -9.19 6.46 -3.18
CA ILE A 104 -8.25 6.85 -4.24
C ILE A 104 -8.91 7.86 -5.17
N GLU A 105 -10.15 7.62 -5.59
CA GLU A 105 -10.89 8.51 -6.48
C GLU A 105 -11.16 9.86 -5.81
N ASP A 106 -11.58 9.87 -4.54
CA ASP A 106 -11.82 11.08 -3.78
C ASP A 106 -10.57 11.97 -3.67
N THR A 107 -9.40 11.35 -3.48
CA THR A 107 -8.15 12.10 -3.25
C THR A 107 -7.32 12.34 -4.51
N LYS A 108 -7.75 11.88 -5.69
CA LYS A 108 -6.96 11.93 -6.94
C LYS A 108 -6.55 13.33 -7.39
N SER A 109 -7.37 14.33 -7.07
CA SER A 109 -7.12 15.73 -7.43
C SER A 109 -6.19 16.47 -6.45
N ASN A 110 -5.83 15.85 -5.33
CA ASN A 110 -4.90 16.43 -4.37
C ASN A 110 -3.49 16.51 -4.99
N THR A 111 -2.81 17.64 -4.75
CA THR A 111 -1.55 18.00 -5.45
C THR A 111 -0.31 17.98 -4.57
N GLY A 112 -0.47 17.64 -3.30
CA GLY A 112 0.64 17.55 -2.33
C GLY A 112 1.32 16.18 -2.32
N LEU A 113 1.57 15.67 -1.11
CA LEU A 113 2.17 14.35 -0.89
C LEU A 113 1.38 13.23 -1.58
N THR A 114 2.05 12.35 -2.30
CA THR A 114 1.48 11.08 -2.74
C THR A 114 1.78 10.01 -1.71
N LEU A 115 0.75 9.58 -0.97
CA LEU A 115 0.81 8.49 -0.01
C LEU A 115 0.49 7.17 -0.72
N THR A 116 1.46 6.28 -0.83
CA THR A 116 1.28 4.95 -1.40
C THR A 116 1.20 3.90 -0.30
N ILE A 117 0.11 3.14 -0.24
CA ILE A 117 -0.07 2.03 0.71
C ILE A 117 0.17 0.71 -0.02
N ALA A 118 1.19 -0.05 0.42
CA ALA A 118 1.48 -1.38 -0.10
C ALA A 118 0.58 -2.42 0.61
N LEU A 119 -0.31 -3.05 -0.17
CA LEU A 119 -1.31 -4.01 0.28
C LEU A 119 -1.21 -5.31 -0.50
N SER A 120 -1.13 -6.45 0.20
CA SER A 120 -0.87 -7.75 -0.43
C SER A 120 0.36 -7.69 -1.35
N TYR A 121 1.41 -7.05 -0.86
CA TYR A 121 2.61 -6.72 -1.62
C TYR A 121 3.83 -7.44 -1.05
N SER A 122 4.77 -7.82 -1.92
CA SER A 122 6.15 -8.11 -1.55
C SER A 122 7.08 -7.79 -2.73
N GLY A 123 8.33 -7.44 -2.45
CA GLY A 123 9.29 -7.12 -3.51
C GLY A 123 9.53 -8.30 -4.46
N ARG A 124 9.52 -9.55 -3.95
CA ARG A 124 9.63 -10.74 -4.81
C ARG A 124 8.41 -10.92 -5.71
N TRP A 125 7.21 -10.68 -5.18
CA TRP A 125 5.98 -10.70 -5.97
C TRP A 125 6.03 -9.67 -7.09
N GLU A 126 6.45 -8.45 -6.78
CA GLU A 126 6.55 -7.36 -7.76
C GLU A 126 7.54 -7.68 -8.88
N LEU A 127 8.73 -8.17 -8.53
CA LEU A 127 9.73 -8.60 -9.52
C LEU A 127 9.18 -9.67 -10.45
N VAL A 128 8.51 -10.70 -9.91
CA VAL A 128 7.88 -11.75 -10.72
C VAL A 128 6.79 -11.18 -11.62
N LYS A 129 5.97 -10.26 -11.12
CA LYS A 129 4.93 -9.58 -11.90
C LYS A 129 5.53 -8.78 -13.06
N ALA A 130 6.55 -7.97 -12.79
CA ALA A 130 7.26 -7.20 -13.81
C ALA A 130 7.91 -8.11 -14.86
N MET A 131 8.59 -9.17 -14.45
CA MET A 131 9.20 -10.15 -15.37
C MET A 131 8.15 -10.82 -16.27
N LYS A 132 6.99 -11.22 -15.71
CA LYS A 132 5.91 -11.82 -16.52
C LYS A 132 5.39 -10.85 -17.57
N ARG A 133 5.18 -9.58 -17.22
CA ARG A 133 4.74 -8.54 -18.16
C ARG A 133 5.77 -8.34 -19.27
N ILE A 134 7.04 -8.17 -18.93
CA ILE A 134 8.14 -8.03 -19.88
C ILE A 134 8.20 -9.25 -20.82
N ALA A 135 8.13 -10.47 -20.29
CA ALA A 135 8.15 -11.70 -21.09
C ALA A 135 6.95 -11.79 -22.04
N THR A 136 5.78 -11.34 -21.60
CA THR A 136 4.57 -11.27 -22.46
C THR A 136 4.80 -10.29 -23.60
N ASP A 137 5.26 -9.08 -23.33
CA ASP A 137 5.49 -8.04 -24.35
C ASP A 137 6.58 -8.46 -25.36
N VAL A 138 7.60 -9.19 -24.89
CA VAL A 138 8.62 -9.80 -25.79
C VAL A 138 7.98 -10.87 -26.67
N LYS A 139 7.20 -11.79 -26.10
CA LYS A 139 6.51 -12.84 -26.83
C LYS A 139 5.58 -12.29 -27.92
N ASP A 140 4.87 -11.20 -27.57
CA ASP A 140 3.89 -10.57 -28.46
C ASP A 140 4.55 -9.61 -29.49
N GLY A 141 5.88 -9.52 -29.50
CA GLY A 141 6.66 -8.68 -30.42
C GLY A 141 6.55 -7.17 -30.14
N VAL A 142 6.00 -6.78 -28.99
CA VAL A 142 5.86 -5.38 -28.55
C VAL A 142 7.20 -4.84 -28.03
N LEU A 143 8.00 -5.71 -27.41
CA LEU A 143 9.30 -5.38 -26.81
C LEU A 143 10.44 -6.20 -27.44
N ASP A 144 11.47 -5.50 -27.90
CA ASP A 144 12.74 -6.11 -28.28
C ASP A 144 13.55 -6.49 -27.02
N PRO A 145 13.94 -7.77 -26.82
CA PRO A 145 14.76 -8.17 -25.68
C PRO A 145 16.05 -7.36 -25.52
N GLY A 146 16.66 -6.92 -26.62
CA GLY A 146 17.86 -6.08 -26.63
C GLY A 146 17.67 -4.69 -26.01
N LYS A 147 16.45 -4.25 -25.84
CA LYS A 147 16.10 -2.96 -25.22
C LYS A 147 15.83 -3.06 -23.71
N ILE A 148 15.87 -4.26 -23.13
CA ILE A 148 15.68 -4.45 -21.70
C ILE A 148 16.87 -3.86 -20.95
N ASN A 149 16.61 -2.85 -20.13
CA ASN A 149 17.58 -2.17 -19.28
C ASN A 149 16.91 -1.75 -17.96
N GLU A 150 17.67 -1.19 -17.01
CA GLU A 150 17.19 -0.80 -15.69
C GLU A 150 16.01 0.20 -15.74
N LYS A 151 16.06 1.17 -16.66
CA LYS A 151 15.00 2.15 -16.84
C LYS A 151 13.69 1.50 -17.30
N LEU A 152 13.80 0.57 -18.25
CA LEU A 152 12.65 -0.18 -18.73
C LEU A 152 12.08 -1.07 -17.62
N VAL A 153 12.92 -1.82 -16.91
CA VAL A 153 12.45 -2.63 -15.76
C VAL A 153 11.75 -1.77 -14.74
N SER A 154 12.31 -0.60 -14.38
CA SER A 154 11.68 0.34 -13.46
C SER A 154 10.29 0.77 -13.93
N SER A 155 10.06 0.94 -15.23
CA SER A 155 8.73 1.32 -15.76
C SER A 155 7.68 0.21 -15.67
N TYR A 156 8.08 -1.04 -15.45
CA TYR A 156 7.17 -2.17 -15.22
C TYR A 156 6.86 -2.42 -13.73
N MET A 157 7.55 -1.70 -12.83
CA MET A 157 7.30 -1.80 -11.39
C MET A 157 6.02 -1.06 -10.98
N GLU A 158 5.41 -1.47 -9.88
CA GLU A 158 4.21 -0.83 -9.32
C GLU A 158 4.47 0.60 -8.83
N THR A 159 5.73 0.90 -8.50
CA THR A 159 6.22 2.22 -8.05
C THR A 159 6.71 3.11 -9.18
N ALA A 160 6.48 2.76 -10.45
CA ALA A 160 6.74 3.64 -11.59
C ALA A 160 5.81 4.86 -11.53
N TYR A 161 6.39 6.07 -11.42
CA TYR A 161 5.68 7.35 -11.38
C TYR A 161 6.16 8.26 -12.51
#